data_6d71cce6aeda4509cfd7a04cc9eca4cd
#
_entry.id   6d71cce6aeda4509cfd7a04cc9eca4cd
#
_cell.length_a   1.000
_cell.length_b   1.000
_cell.length_c   1.000
_cell.angle_alpha   90.00
_cell.angle_beta   90.00
_cell.angle_gamma   90.00
#
_symmetry.space_group_name_H-M   'P 1'
#
loop_
_entity.id
_entity.type
_entity.pdbx_description
1 polymer ?
#
loop_
_entity_poly.entity_id
_entity_poly.type
_entity_poly.pdbx_seq_one_letter_code
_entity_poly.pdbx_strand_id
1 'polypeptide(L)'
;PGPYQPAQGVVPNNTNPITKELDTINSKGFKFQIYYAGDKTDVDLSFDWTDQDNTPPHPQLGNMADWWADAVGFGASPATGGLEVAPLHKYDRLGRDGYTSLDNEMYETSVVEGWHLKITRQTGIGELKLTLAERELDWDDQLDMDGTPHYIFHTARHTAYSSKTVELQLTGSNDFMSYVAGYYQFSDDAFTANPQSGFLGGFSIDQKYSGGGDAKAFYAQATFDIGDKTDITVGTRKTEEDKKGYASYSGFWTVDQQRSDSNTSNTFILAHQLTEQTNIYAKMADGFKAGGYNTEASNPVQAGQGYGPELIESVEFGLKGRYMDNRLTLNAAFFDNEHKDMQVAYFTAEQAAASVVLNNSADQSGFELEAVALLSDTLQFTLNYGSLDSEYTESVLAPDGFSPDLFPYAPESMIFASLEKDFGNYRMRLDHSRIGEHNAFPYSRLDPRSALTHVEKRAITDFRLLMSPMDNLDLTFWIKNLTDESYVVNMIPFGPGFGQLTLDFYGHPRTIGMDLYYKF
;
A
#
# COMPACT_ATOMS: atom_id res chain seq x y z
N PRO A 1 -9.53 -20.16 17.68
CA PRO A 1 -10.58 -19.18 17.79
C PRO A 1 -11.90 -19.78 17.27
N GLY A 2 -12.98 -19.66 18.06
CA GLY A 2 -14.29 -20.15 17.63
C GLY A 2 -14.86 -19.25 16.53
N PRO A 3 -15.84 -19.73 15.73
CA PRO A 3 -16.44 -18.90 14.70
C PRO A 3 -17.04 -17.65 15.35
N TYR A 4 -16.74 -16.49 14.73
CA TYR A 4 -17.35 -15.20 15.09
C TYR A 4 -18.85 -15.38 15.23
N GLN A 5 -19.38 -15.09 16.39
CA GLN A 5 -20.82 -14.92 16.61
C GLN A 5 -21.09 -13.43 16.71
N PRO A 6 -21.82 -12.84 15.74
CA PRO A 6 -22.25 -11.45 15.89
C PRO A 6 -23.00 -11.33 17.21
N ALA A 7 -22.64 -10.31 17.99
CA ALA A 7 -23.29 -10.06 19.26
C ALA A 7 -24.80 -9.92 19.03
N GLN A 8 -25.57 -10.90 19.50
CA GLN A 8 -27.00 -10.89 19.37
C GLN A 8 -27.59 -9.79 20.27
N GLY A 9 -28.05 -8.71 19.63
CA GLY A 9 -29.24 -7.98 20.06
C GLY A 9 -29.25 -7.37 21.46
N VAL A 10 -28.18 -6.73 21.88
CA VAL A 10 -28.25 -5.74 22.95
C VAL A 10 -27.68 -4.46 22.39
N VAL A 11 -28.51 -3.43 22.25
CA VAL A 11 -28.03 -2.06 22.12
C VAL A 11 -27.39 -1.72 23.45
N PRO A 12 -26.06 -1.75 23.58
CA PRO A 12 -25.48 -1.22 24.79
C PRO A 12 -25.61 0.29 24.68
N ASN A 13 -26.42 0.86 25.50
CA ASN A 13 -26.20 2.21 25.96
C ASN A 13 -24.87 2.11 26.74
N ASN A 14 -23.74 2.05 25.99
CA ASN A 14 -22.45 1.80 26.59
C ASN A 14 -21.96 3.08 27.25
N THR A 15 -22.45 3.31 28.46
CA THR A 15 -22.01 4.39 29.34
C THR A 15 -20.61 4.13 29.91
N ASN A 16 -20.00 2.97 29.61
CA ASN A 16 -18.62 2.66 29.96
C ASN A 16 -17.76 2.88 28.73
N PRO A 17 -16.89 3.90 28.72
CA PRO A 17 -15.92 4.05 27.64
C PRO A 17 -15.05 2.78 27.56
N ILE A 18 -14.85 2.27 26.34
CA ILE A 18 -13.85 1.26 26.09
C ILE A 18 -12.50 1.93 26.31
N THR A 19 -11.89 1.69 27.47
CA THR A 19 -10.59 2.25 27.84
C THR A 19 -9.49 1.31 27.37
N LYS A 20 -9.39 1.06 26.07
CA LYS A 20 -8.30 0.29 25.47
C LYS A 20 -7.39 1.25 24.71
N GLU A 21 -6.09 1.09 24.86
CA GLU A 21 -5.15 1.77 23.99
C GLU A 21 -5.34 1.26 22.56
N LEU A 22 -5.48 2.17 21.61
CA LEU A 22 -5.54 1.90 20.18
C LEU A 22 -4.18 2.21 19.56
N ASP A 23 -3.98 1.75 18.32
CA ASP A 23 -2.73 1.94 17.58
C ASP A 23 -1.51 1.35 18.32
N THR A 24 -1.71 0.18 18.93
CA THR A 24 -0.64 -0.53 19.64
C THR A 24 -0.04 -1.61 18.73
N ILE A 25 1.26 -1.82 18.85
CA ILE A 25 2.00 -2.86 18.15
C ILE A 25 2.57 -3.84 19.18
N ASN A 26 2.13 -5.10 19.09
CA ASN A 26 2.68 -6.19 19.86
C ASN A 26 3.05 -7.34 18.91
N SER A 27 4.33 -7.56 18.73
CA SER A 27 4.83 -8.53 17.76
C SER A 27 5.91 -9.40 18.38
N LYS A 28 5.86 -10.71 18.08
CA LYS A 28 6.88 -11.69 18.40
C LYS A 28 7.30 -12.38 17.13
N GLY A 29 8.57 -12.68 16.99
CA GLY A 29 9.03 -13.41 15.82
C GLY A 29 10.39 -14.05 16.05
N PHE A 30 10.68 -15.03 15.24
CA PHE A 30 12.02 -15.59 15.13
C PHE A 30 12.33 -15.94 13.68
N LYS A 31 13.62 -15.95 13.36
CA LYS A 31 14.15 -16.44 12.11
C LYS A 31 15.27 -17.44 12.41
N PHE A 32 15.21 -18.57 11.71
CA PHE A 32 16.28 -19.57 11.71
C PHE A 32 16.84 -19.68 10.31
N GLN A 33 18.18 -19.66 10.17
CA GLN A 33 18.85 -19.73 8.88
C GLN A 33 20.06 -20.64 8.97
N ILE A 34 20.20 -21.53 7.98
CA ILE A 34 21.38 -22.34 7.74
C ILE A 34 21.99 -21.92 6.42
N TYR A 35 23.24 -21.51 6.46
CA TYR A 35 24.01 -21.19 5.27
C TYR A 35 25.20 -22.11 5.14
N TYR A 36 25.32 -22.78 4.01
CA TYR A 36 26.46 -23.59 3.64
C TYR A 36 27.15 -22.97 2.44
N ALA A 37 28.45 -22.65 2.55
CA ALA A 37 29.30 -22.16 1.49
C ALA A 37 30.27 -23.28 1.07
N GLY A 38 30.12 -23.78 -0.15
CA GLY A 38 31.02 -24.75 -0.76
C GLY A 38 31.84 -24.12 -1.89
N ASP A 39 32.79 -24.88 -2.46
CA ASP A 39 33.71 -24.38 -3.51
C ASP A 39 32.97 -23.81 -4.74
N LYS A 40 31.84 -24.41 -5.10
CA LYS A 40 31.04 -24.02 -6.28
C LYS A 40 29.55 -23.98 -6.01
N THR A 41 29.12 -24.32 -4.83
CA THR A 41 27.68 -24.45 -4.52
C THR A 41 27.43 -23.93 -3.12
N ASP A 42 26.58 -22.92 -3.04
CA ASP A 42 26.08 -22.38 -1.80
C ASP A 42 24.64 -22.82 -1.59
N VAL A 43 24.27 -23.09 -0.35
CA VAL A 43 22.91 -23.45 0.05
C VAL A 43 22.48 -22.55 1.19
N ASP A 44 21.34 -21.92 1.03
CA ASP A 44 20.71 -21.07 2.03
C ASP A 44 19.29 -21.59 2.31
N LEU A 45 19.06 -22.07 3.50
CA LEU A 45 17.76 -22.51 3.99
C LEU A 45 17.36 -21.62 5.14
N SER A 46 16.21 -20.98 5.04
CA SER A 46 15.67 -20.22 6.17
C SER A 46 14.22 -20.56 6.44
N PHE A 47 13.84 -20.37 7.70
CA PHE A 47 12.48 -20.40 8.21
C PHE A 47 12.25 -19.16 9.05
N ASP A 48 11.10 -18.50 8.89
CA ASP A 48 10.68 -17.37 9.72
C ASP A 48 9.23 -17.57 10.20
N TRP A 49 8.96 -17.02 11.37
CA TRP A 49 7.65 -17.00 11.98
C TRP A 49 7.45 -15.68 12.72
N THR A 50 6.27 -15.10 12.58
CA THR A 50 5.86 -13.86 13.28
C THR A 50 4.43 -14.00 13.76
N ASP A 51 4.18 -13.60 15.01
CA ASP A 51 2.87 -13.51 15.64
C ASP A 51 2.65 -12.08 16.10
N GLN A 52 1.54 -11.49 15.69
CA GLN A 52 1.15 -10.12 16.00
C GLN A 52 -0.22 -10.10 16.68
N ASP A 53 -0.34 -9.27 17.71
CA ASP A 53 -1.56 -9.00 18.45
C ASP A 53 -1.65 -7.48 18.66
N ASN A 54 -2.19 -6.80 17.67
CA ASN A 54 -2.20 -5.35 17.56
C ASN A 54 -3.61 -4.82 17.85
N THR A 55 -3.67 -3.52 18.11
CA THR A 55 -4.91 -2.76 17.96
C THR A 55 -4.76 -1.81 16.78
N PRO A 56 -5.70 -1.80 15.82
CA PRO A 56 -5.59 -0.94 14.65
C PRO A 56 -5.68 0.55 15.02
N PRO A 57 -5.20 1.45 14.13
CA PRO A 57 -5.45 2.87 14.28
C PRO A 57 -6.96 3.14 14.29
N HIS A 58 -7.38 4.09 15.11
CA HIS A 58 -8.78 4.41 15.27
C HIS A 58 -9.28 5.36 14.17
N PRO A 59 -10.42 5.07 13.54
CA PRO A 59 -11.10 6.03 12.70
C PRO A 59 -11.77 7.12 13.55
N GLN A 60 -11.81 8.33 13.02
CA GLN A 60 -12.61 9.42 13.57
C GLN A 60 -13.71 9.78 12.57
N LEU A 61 -14.91 10.08 13.05
CA LEU A 61 -15.95 10.62 12.19
C LEU A 61 -15.53 11.99 11.67
N GLY A 62 -15.26 12.09 10.37
CA GLY A 62 -14.80 13.31 9.71
C GLY A 62 -15.94 14.18 9.22
N ASN A 63 -16.95 13.57 8.60
CA ASN A 63 -18.14 14.26 8.07
C ASN A 63 -19.36 13.35 8.06
N MET A 64 -20.53 13.95 8.08
CA MET A 64 -21.83 13.29 7.97
C MET A 64 -22.87 14.26 7.39
N ALA A 65 -23.74 13.79 6.50
CA ALA A 65 -24.79 14.63 5.96
C ALA A 65 -25.83 14.99 7.03
N ASP A 66 -26.21 16.28 7.13
CA ASP A 66 -27.15 16.79 8.14
C ASP A 66 -28.49 16.04 8.15
N TRP A 67 -29.03 15.76 6.96
CA TRP A 67 -30.31 15.03 6.84
C TRP A 67 -30.25 13.61 7.43
N TRP A 68 -29.07 13.00 7.38
CA TRP A 68 -28.86 11.66 7.94
C TRP A 68 -28.58 11.75 9.45
N ALA A 69 -27.78 12.72 9.88
CA ALA A 69 -27.57 13.04 11.27
C ALA A 69 -28.88 13.33 12.00
N ASP A 70 -29.81 14.04 11.33
CA ASP A 70 -31.17 14.30 11.83
C ASP A 70 -32.07 13.05 11.80
N ALA A 71 -31.96 12.22 10.75
CA ALA A 71 -32.78 11.01 10.56
C ALA A 71 -32.32 9.85 11.47
N VAL A 72 -31.02 9.70 11.63
CA VAL A 72 -30.36 8.71 12.50
C VAL A 72 -30.08 9.32 13.88
N GLY A 73 -30.02 10.61 13.98
CA GLY A 73 -30.05 11.36 15.23
C GLY A 73 -31.42 11.17 15.88
N PHE A 74 -31.61 10.01 16.20
CA PHE A 74 -32.58 9.28 16.95
C PHE A 74 -33.21 10.17 18.05
N GLY A 75 -34.00 11.13 17.62
CA GLY A 75 -35.05 11.67 18.53
C GLY A 75 -35.87 10.46 18.96
N ALA A 76 -36.36 10.47 20.18
CA ALA A 76 -37.17 9.42 20.75
C ALA A 76 -38.21 8.89 19.74
N SER A 77 -37.81 7.84 18.99
CA SER A 77 -38.67 7.18 18.00
C SER A 77 -39.19 5.88 18.61
N PRO A 78 -40.42 5.48 18.28
CA PRO A 78 -40.90 4.15 18.64
C PRO A 78 -39.95 3.02 18.14
N ALA A 79 -39.20 3.23 17.07
CA ALA A 79 -38.19 2.29 16.56
C ALA A 79 -36.95 2.17 17.47
N THR A 80 -36.64 3.18 18.27
CA THR A 80 -35.52 3.18 19.22
C THR A 80 -35.96 2.83 20.65
N GLY A 81 -37.21 2.48 20.86
CA GLY A 81 -37.73 2.19 22.18
C GLY A 81 -37.78 3.44 23.12
N GLY A 82 -37.75 4.63 22.56
CA GLY A 82 -37.79 5.87 23.32
C GLY A 82 -36.46 6.35 23.88
N LEU A 83 -35.33 5.76 23.45
CA LEU A 83 -34.00 6.23 23.84
C LEU A 83 -33.66 7.53 23.10
N GLU A 84 -33.42 8.60 23.84
CA GLU A 84 -32.78 9.81 23.30
C GLU A 84 -31.29 9.48 23.02
N VAL A 85 -30.95 9.29 21.79
CA VAL A 85 -29.55 9.20 21.34
C VAL A 85 -29.07 10.61 21.02
N ALA A 86 -27.94 11.00 21.53
CA ALA A 86 -27.37 12.31 21.22
C ALA A 86 -27.15 12.42 19.68
N PRO A 87 -27.50 13.56 19.08
CA PRO A 87 -27.33 13.76 17.63
C PRO A 87 -25.90 13.45 17.20
N LEU A 88 -25.76 12.67 16.12
CA LEU A 88 -24.45 12.20 15.63
C LEU A 88 -23.51 13.34 15.23
N HIS A 89 -24.04 14.49 14.81
CA HIS A 89 -23.24 15.68 14.51
C HIS A 89 -22.42 16.21 15.72
N LYS A 90 -22.68 15.75 16.95
CA LYS A 90 -21.78 16.02 18.08
C LYS A 90 -20.45 15.32 18.02
N TYR A 91 -20.36 14.28 17.19
CA TYR A 91 -19.15 13.49 16.98
C TYR A 91 -18.42 13.89 15.70
N ASP A 92 -19.03 14.76 14.88
CA ASP A 92 -18.42 15.40 13.74
C ASP A 92 -17.28 16.32 14.23
N ARG A 93 -16.05 15.99 13.90
CA ARG A 93 -14.86 16.63 14.43
C ARG A 93 -13.94 17.09 13.33
N LEU A 94 -13.61 18.35 13.38
CA LEU A 94 -12.61 18.94 12.51
C LEU A 94 -11.24 18.86 13.19
N GLY A 95 -10.41 17.91 12.73
CA GLY A 95 -9.04 17.75 13.19
C GLY A 95 -8.82 16.55 14.11
N ARG A 96 -7.55 16.20 14.30
CA ARG A 96 -7.13 15.08 15.12
C ARG A 96 -7.55 15.24 16.57
N ASP A 97 -8.24 14.23 17.09
CA ASP A 97 -8.56 14.12 18.51
C ASP A 97 -7.75 12.98 19.15
N GLY A 98 -7.38 13.14 20.40
CA GLY A 98 -6.70 12.08 21.16
C GLY A 98 -7.64 10.98 21.66
N TYR A 99 -8.93 11.09 21.38
CA TYR A 99 -9.95 10.15 21.80
C TYR A 99 -10.85 9.80 20.62
N THR A 100 -11.32 8.56 20.60
CA THR A 100 -12.39 8.12 19.71
C THR A 100 -13.54 7.57 20.54
N SER A 101 -14.74 7.62 19.97
CA SER A 101 -15.90 6.98 20.55
C SER A 101 -16.17 5.70 19.78
N LEU A 102 -16.08 4.56 20.44
CA LEU A 102 -16.32 3.24 19.85
C LEU A 102 -17.35 2.51 20.69
N ASP A 103 -18.21 1.73 20.06
CA ASP A 103 -19.13 0.82 20.74
C ASP A 103 -18.69 -0.66 20.59
N ASN A 104 -17.66 -0.91 19.80
CA ASN A 104 -17.09 -2.24 19.58
C ASN A 104 -15.58 -2.26 19.85
N GLU A 105 -15.09 -3.38 20.36
CA GLU A 105 -13.66 -3.60 20.56
C GLU A 105 -12.97 -3.83 19.22
N MET A 106 -11.88 -3.12 18.97
CA MET A 106 -11.07 -3.29 17.76
C MET A 106 -9.83 -4.11 18.08
N TYR A 107 -9.51 -5.05 17.22
CA TYR A 107 -8.27 -5.84 17.29
C TYR A 107 -7.80 -6.24 15.89
N GLU A 108 -6.52 -6.57 15.78
CA GLU A 108 -5.89 -7.16 14.61
C GLU A 108 -4.86 -8.17 15.06
N THR A 109 -5.05 -9.43 14.70
CA THR A 109 -4.09 -10.50 14.99
C THR A 109 -3.63 -11.16 13.72
N SER A 110 -2.35 -11.53 13.64
CA SER A 110 -1.86 -12.29 12.50
C SER A 110 -0.72 -13.22 12.85
N VAL A 111 -0.71 -14.39 12.20
CA VAL A 111 0.41 -15.30 12.19
C VAL A 111 0.92 -15.41 10.76
N VAL A 112 2.21 -15.10 10.58
CA VAL A 112 2.89 -15.24 9.30
C VAL A 112 4.04 -16.22 9.48
N GLU A 113 4.09 -17.25 8.64
CA GLU A 113 5.20 -18.18 8.61
C GLU A 113 5.66 -18.47 7.19
N GLY A 114 6.91 -18.83 7.04
CA GLY A 114 7.45 -19.16 5.74
C GLY A 114 8.82 -19.79 5.79
N TRP A 115 9.16 -20.43 4.69
CA TRP A 115 10.49 -20.95 4.47
C TRP A 115 10.97 -20.65 3.05
N HIS A 116 12.28 -20.59 2.87
CA HIS A 116 12.88 -20.64 1.54
C HIS A 116 14.13 -21.52 1.53
N LEU A 117 14.35 -22.16 0.38
CA LEU A 117 15.59 -22.83 0.01
C LEU A 117 16.15 -22.16 -1.23
N LYS A 118 17.37 -21.64 -1.15
CA LYS A 118 18.12 -21.10 -2.26
C LYS A 118 19.40 -21.91 -2.47
N ILE A 119 19.58 -22.43 -3.66
CA ILE A 119 20.78 -23.15 -4.09
C ILE A 119 21.42 -22.35 -5.22
N THR A 120 22.64 -21.91 -4.99
CA THR A 120 23.43 -21.17 -5.97
C THR A 120 24.63 -22.01 -6.39
N ARG A 121 24.84 -22.19 -7.70
CA ARG A 121 25.94 -22.99 -8.24
C ARG A 121 26.70 -22.26 -9.34
N GLN A 122 28.02 -22.16 -9.18
CA GLN A 122 28.92 -21.67 -10.21
C GLN A 122 29.08 -22.72 -11.30
N THR A 123 28.86 -22.33 -12.53
CA THR A 123 28.97 -23.16 -13.74
C THR A 123 29.98 -22.58 -14.75
N GLY A 124 30.26 -23.27 -15.86
CA GLY A 124 31.12 -22.73 -16.91
C GLY A 124 30.50 -21.58 -17.73
N ILE A 125 29.19 -21.33 -17.58
CA ILE A 125 28.46 -20.30 -18.32
C ILE A 125 27.82 -19.27 -17.36
N GLY A 126 28.19 -19.25 -16.08
CA GLY A 126 27.66 -18.32 -15.10
C GLY A 126 27.14 -19.00 -13.84
N GLU A 127 26.39 -18.26 -13.04
CA GLU A 127 25.79 -18.69 -11.82
C GLU A 127 24.36 -19.18 -12.06
N LEU A 128 24.08 -20.42 -11.68
CA LEU A 128 22.75 -21.02 -11.69
C LEU A 128 22.16 -20.94 -10.28
N LYS A 129 20.98 -20.34 -10.13
CA LYS A 129 20.26 -20.18 -8.87
C LYS A 129 18.89 -20.84 -8.94
N LEU A 130 18.62 -21.74 -7.99
CA LEU A 130 17.29 -22.30 -7.73
C LEU A 130 16.75 -21.70 -6.45
N THR A 131 15.55 -21.14 -6.50
CA THR A 131 14.80 -20.64 -5.33
C THR A 131 13.48 -21.39 -5.21
N LEU A 132 13.24 -21.95 -4.02
CA LEU A 132 11.94 -22.52 -3.63
C LEU A 132 11.50 -21.79 -2.38
N ALA A 133 10.24 -21.35 -2.33
CA ALA A 133 9.69 -20.67 -1.16
C ALA A 133 8.21 -20.98 -0.98
N GLU A 134 7.78 -20.98 0.27
CA GLU A 134 6.38 -21.07 0.68
C GLU A 134 6.13 -20.08 1.82
N ARG A 135 4.95 -19.45 1.80
CA ARG A 135 4.52 -18.52 2.84
C ARG A 135 3.04 -18.69 3.13
N GLU A 136 2.69 -18.64 4.40
CA GLU A 136 1.33 -18.71 4.90
C GLU A 136 1.04 -17.50 5.80
N LEU A 137 -0.20 -17.02 5.76
CA LEU A 137 -0.76 -15.99 6.63
C LEU A 137 -2.13 -16.46 7.13
N ASP A 138 -2.33 -16.33 8.43
CA ASP A 138 -3.63 -16.37 9.09
C ASP A 138 -3.85 -15.02 9.77
N TRP A 139 -4.95 -14.34 9.46
CA TRP A 139 -5.19 -12.97 9.90
C TRP A 139 -6.64 -12.76 10.28
N ASP A 140 -6.85 -12.18 11.46
CA ASP A 140 -8.16 -11.84 12.00
C ASP A 140 -8.19 -10.36 12.41
N ASP A 141 -9.27 -9.66 12.06
CA ASP A 141 -9.54 -8.33 12.58
C ASP A 141 -11.02 -8.13 12.96
N GLN A 142 -11.24 -7.13 13.78
CA GLN A 142 -12.56 -6.59 14.09
C GLN A 142 -12.45 -5.07 14.17
N LEU A 143 -13.34 -4.39 13.45
CA LEU A 143 -13.32 -2.94 13.31
C LEU A 143 -14.71 -2.35 13.59
N ASP A 144 -14.71 -1.26 14.33
CA ASP A 144 -15.79 -0.28 14.37
C ASP A 144 -15.60 0.67 13.20
N MET A 145 -16.55 0.72 12.29
CA MET A 145 -16.45 1.40 11.01
C MET A 145 -17.33 2.66 10.94
N ASP A 146 -17.72 3.23 12.07
CA ASP A 146 -18.49 4.47 12.07
C ASP A 146 -17.92 5.57 12.99
N GLY A 147 -16.98 5.21 13.88
CA GLY A 147 -16.29 6.17 14.75
C GLY A 147 -17.20 6.85 15.75
N THR A 148 -18.36 6.24 16.08
CA THR A 148 -19.35 6.76 17.03
C THR A 148 -19.61 5.76 18.16
N PRO A 149 -20.21 6.16 19.28
CA PRO A 149 -20.59 5.23 20.36
C PRO A 149 -21.89 4.47 20.05
N HIS A 150 -22.30 4.38 18.80
CA HIS A 150 -23.55 3.77 18.37
C HIS A 150 -23.28 2.62 17.42
N TYR A 151 -24.03 1.53 17.55
CA TYR A 151 -23.93 0.39 16.66
C TYR A 151 -24.48 0.71 15.25
N ILE A 152 -23.71 1.43 14.45
CA ILE A 152 -24.07 1.80 13.08
C ILE A 152 -23.44 0.84 12.09
N PHE A 153 -22.13 0.58 12.18
CA PHE A 153 -21.45 -0.32 11.26
C PHE A 153 -20.21 -0.98 11.85
N HIS A 154 -20.25 -2.31 11.96
CA HIS A 154 -19.13 -3.14 12.39
C HIS A 154 -18.75 -4.14 11.30
N THR A 155 -17.48 -4.43 11.18
CA THR A 155 -16.96 -5.48 10.31
C THR A 155 -15.92 -6.32 11.04
N ALA A 156 -15.82 -7.58 10.64
CA ALA A 156 -14.75 -8.45 11.06
C ALA A 156 -14.26 -9.24 9.83
N ARG A 157 -13.00 -9.62 9.81
CA ARG A 157 -12.45 -10.44 8.74
C ARG A 157 -11.59 -11.54 9.32
N HIS A 158 -11.71 -12.70 8.71
CA HIS A 158 -10.77 -13.79 8.87
C HIS A 158 -10.21 -14.11 7.49
N THR A 159 -8.90 -13.97 7.30
CA THR A 159 -8.22 -14.22 6.03
C THR A 159 -7.15 -15.29 6.21
N ALA A 160 -7.25 -16.35 5.42
CA ALA A 160 -6.20 -17.35 5.25
C ALA A 160 -5.58 -17.18 3.85
N TYR A 161 -4.26 -17.12 3.78
CA TYR A 161 -3.50 -16.98 2.54
C TYR A 161 -2.32 -17.93 2.51
N SER A 162 -2.07 -18.53 1.35
CA SER A 162 -0.84 -19.29 1.11
C SER A 162 -0.26 -18.99 -0.26
N SER A 163 1.07 -19.07 -0.38
CA SER A 163 1.75 -18.91 -1.66
C SER A 163 2.97 -19.79 -1.79
N LYS A 164 3.29 -20.18 -3.04
CA LYS A 164 4.46 -20.98 -3.41
C LYS A 164 5.18 -20.33 -4.58
N THR A 165 6.50 -20.31 -4.51
CA THR A 165 7.38 -19.78 -5.56
C THR A 165 8.43 -20.81 -5.95
N VAL A 166 8.65 -20.96 -7.26
CA VAL A 166 9.76 -21.69 -7.83
C VAL A 166 10.43 -20.82 -8.87
N GLU A 167 11.72 -20.58 -8.74
CA GLU A 167 12.50 -19.84 -9.73
C GLU A 167 13.81 -20.57 -10.04
N LEU A 168 14.10 -20.72 -11.33
CA LEU A 168 15.40 -21.15 -11.83
C LEU A 168 15.97 -20.01 -12.66
N GLN A 169 17.11 -19.46 -12.26
CA GLN A 169 17.74 -18.30 -12.87
C GLN A 169 19.20 -18.62 -13.22
N LEU A 170 19.62 -18.23 -14.40
CA LEU A 170 21.00 -18.20 -14.84
C LEU A 170 21.46 -16.75 -15.03
N THR A 171 22.54 -16.36 -14.36
CA THR A 171 23.21 -15.07 -14.56
C THR A 171 24.63 -15.28 -15.02
N GLY A 172 25.09 -14.50 -15.97
CA GLY A 172 26.46 -14.62 -16.48
C GLY A 172 26.95 -13.35 -17.14
N SER A 173 28.25 -13.30 -17.40
CA SER A 173 28.88 -12.22 -18.16
C SER A 173 30.08 -12.74 -18.93
N ASN A 174 30.43 -12.03 -19.98
CA ASN A 174 31.66 -12.16 -20.75
C ASN A 174 32.18 -10.77 -21.15
N ASP A 175 33.20 -10.69 -21.99
CA ASP A 175 33.89 -9.43 -22.34
C ASP A 175 33.01 -8.40 -23.07
N PHE A 176 31.83 -8.76 -23.57
CA PHE A 176 30.99 -7.86 -24.35
C PHE A 176 29.52 -7.81 -23.90
N MET A 177 29.09 -8.68 -22.97
CA MET A 177 27.72 -8.62 -22.42
C MET A 177 27.60 -9.25 -21.04
N SER A 178 26.63 -8.79 -20.29
CA SER A 178 26.06 -9.47 -19.13
C SER A 178 24.63 -9.92 -19.43
N TYR A 179 24.18 -11.03 -18.82
CA TYR A 179 22.85 -11.57 -19.09
C TYR A 179 22.23 -12.24 -17.87
N VAL A 180 20.91 -12.28 -17.89
CA VAL A 180 20.08 -13.09 -17.00
C VAL A 180 18.99 -13.78 -17.84
N ALA A 181 18.72 -15.04 -17.53
CA ALA A 181 17.57 -15.76 -18.08
C ALA A 181 16.99 -16.69 -17.02
N GLY A 182 15.68 -16.91 -17.05
CA GLY A 182 15.06 -17.76 -16.04
C GLY A 182 13.66 -18.22 -16.37
N TYR A 183 13.23 -19.16 -15.53
CA TYR A 183 11.86 -19.65 -15.43
C TYR A 183 11.34 -19.32 -14.04
N TYR A 184 10.13 -18.78 -13.97
CA TYR A 184 9.45 -18.43 -12.75
C TYR A 184 8.07 -19.09 -12.71
N GLN A 185 7.71 -19.65 -11.56
CA GLN A 185 6.38 -20.15 -11.29
C GLN A 185 5.94 -19.66 -9.90
N PHE A 186 4.70 -19.21 -9.83
CA PHE A 186 4.07 -18.76 -8.60
C PHE A 186 2.66 -19.34 -8.54
N SER A 187 2.20 -19.72 -7.35
CA SER A 187 0.80 -20.05 -7.09
C SER A 187 0.38 -19.48 -5.75
N ASP A 188 -0.85 -19.04 -5.68
CA ASP A 188 -1.44 -18.55 -4.44
C ASP A 188 -2.91 -18.94 -4.29
N ASP A 189 -3.36 -18.97 -3.03
CA ASP A 189 -4.75 -19.12 -2.61
C ASP A 189 -5.02 -18.17 -1.44
N ALA A 190 -6.14 -17.43 -1.52
CA ALA A 190 -6.64 -16.57 -0.47
C ALA A 190 -8.12 -16.87 -0.23
N PHE A 191 -8.51 -16.93 1.03
CA PHE A 191 -9.91 -17.00 1.45
C PHE A 191 -10.17 -15.96 2.52
N THR A 192 -11.27 -15.22 2.41
CA THR A 192 -11.71 -14.26 3.43
C THR A 192 -13.18 -14.47 3.76
N ALA A 193 -13.46 -14.60 5.04
CA ALA A 193 -14.81 -14.44 5.60
C ALA A 193 -14.90 -13.02 6.18
N ASN A 194 -15.91 -12.26 5.74
CA ASN A 194 -16.12 -10.86 6.14
C ASN A 194 -17.56 -10.62 6.60
N PRO A 195 -17.93 -11.05 7.81
CA PRO A 195 -19.21 -10.70 8.39
C PRO A 195 -19.27 -9.19 8.68
N GLN A 196 -20.40 -8.58 8.29
CA GLN A 196 -20.70 -7.17 8.49
C GLN A 196 -22.06 -7.03 9.18
N SER A 197 -22.20 -6.07 10.08
CA SER A 197 -23.45 -5.86 10.81
C SER A 197 -23.59 -4.41 11.26
N GLY A 198 -24.82 -3.97 11.49
CA GLY A 198 -25.08 -2.61 11.91
C GLY A 198 -26.55 -2.25 12.05
N PHE A 199 -26.84 -0.95 12.12
CA PHE A 199 -28.17 -0.37 12.28
C PHE A 199 -28.95 -1.02 13.41
N LEU A 200 -28.35 -1.11 14.60
CA LEU A 200 -28.97 -1.70 15.79
C LEU A 200 -29.39 -3.16 15.58
N GLY A 201 -28.68 -3.92 14.75
CA GLY A 201 -28.99 -5.32 14.43
C GLY A 201 -30.01 -5.51 13.29
N GLY A 202 -30.46 -4.42 12.64
CA GLY A 202 -31.32 -4.49 11.45
C GLY A 202 -30.60 -4.86 10.16
N PHE A 203 -29.27 -4.93 10.22
CA PHE A 203 -28.41 -5.28 9.08
C PHE A 203 -27.41 -6.34 9.52
N SER A 204 -27.32 -7.45 8.76
CA SER A 204 -26.31 -8.48 8.95
C SER A 204 -26.02 -9.17 7.63
N ILE A 205 -24.74 -9.20 7.24
CA ILE A 205 -24.24 -9.83 6.03
C ILE A 205 -23.13 -10.81 6.39
N ASP A 206 -23.19 -12.01 5.86
CA ASP A 206 -22.12 -13.00 5.86
C ASP A 206 -21.52 -13.05 4.45
N GLN A 207 -20.50 -12.23 4.20
CA GLN A 207 -19.78 -12.21 2.94
C GLN A 207 -18.57 -13.14 3.03
N LYS A 208 -18.38 -13.97 2.00
CA LYS A 208 -17.22 -14.83 1.86
C LYS A 208 -16.69 -14.71 0.44
N TYR A 209 -15.40 -14.57 0.32
CA TYR A 209 -14.75 -14.52 -0.98
C TYR A 209 -13.39 -15.20 -0.96
N SER A 210 -13.00 -15.70 -2.11
CA SER A 210 -11.66 -16.24 -2.32
C SER A 210 -11.15 -15.84 -3.68
N GLY A 211 -9.83 -15.75 -3.76
CA GLY A 211 -9.10 -15.52 -4.98
C GLY A 211 -7.80 -16.28 -4.96
N GLY A 212 -7.18 -16.37 -6.12
CA GLY A 212 -5.89 -17.01 -6.26
C GLY A 212 -5.58 -17.34 -7.70
N GLY A 213 -4.44 -17.95 -7.93
CA GLY A 213 -4.07 -18.34 -9.27
C GLY A 213 -2.69 -18.94 -9.38
N ASP A 214 -2.38 -19.27 -10.62
CA ASP A 214 -1.09 -19.81 -11.04
C ASP A 214 -0.48 -18.88 -12.08
N ALA A 215 0.80 -18.52 -11.93
CA ALA A 215 1.56 -17.74 -12.88
C ALA A 215 2.80 -18.50 -13.31
N LYS A 216 3.10 -18.49 -14.61
CA LYS A 216 4.33 -19.04 -15.18
C LYS A 216 4.96 -18.04 -16.12
N ALA A 217 6.27 -17.89 -16.04
CA ALA A 217 6.97 -16.99 -16.93
C ALA A 217 8.34 -17.51 -17.35
N PHE A 218 8.70 -17.20 -18.58
CA PHE A 218 10.08 -17.26 -19.08
C PHE A 218 10.56 -15.84 -19.32
N TYR A 219 11.77 -15.55 -18.92
CA TYR A 219 12.37 -14.23 -19.11
C TYR A 219 13.83 -14.32 -19.49
N ALA A 220 14.28 -13.32 -20.23
CA ALA A 220 15.68 -13.11 -20.55
C ALA A 220 15.98 -11.62 -20.72
N GLN A 221 17.15 -11.19 -20.27
CA GLN A 221 17.66 -9.85 -20.48
C GLN A 221 19.17 -9.93 -20.73
N ALA A 222 19.66 -9.11 -21.65
CA ALA A 222 21.08 -8.94 -21.90
C ALA A 222 21.43 -7.46 -21.99
N THR A 223 22.57 -7.09 -21.40
CA THR A 223 23.19 -5.77 -21.54
C THR A 223 24.48 -5.95 -22.34
N PHE A 224 24.59 -5.23 -23.42
CA PHE A 224 25.74 -5.26 -24.37
C PHE A 224 26.58 -4.01 -24.17
N ASP A 225 27.88 -4.18 -23.97
CA ASP A 225 28.87 -3.11 -23.89
C ASP A 225 29.28 -2.68 -25.30
N ILE A 226 28.84 -1.50 -25.73
CA ILE A 226 29.13 -0.94 -27.06
C ILE A 226 30.28 0.07 -26.93
N GLY A 227 31.48 -0.45 -26.98
CA GLY A 227 32.70 0.28 -26.67
C GLY A 227 32.77 0.63 -25.17
N ASP A 228 33.56 1.67 -24.84
CA ASP A 228 33.90 1.98 -23.44
C ASP A 228 32.84 2.84 -22.70
N LYS A 229 31.78 3.28 -23.40
CA LYS A 229 30.90 4.34 -22.87
C LYS A 229 29.41 4.11 -23.08
N THR A 230 29.03 3.08 -23.80
CA THR A 230 27.61 2.90 -24.18
C THR A 230 27.15 1.49 -23.88
N ASP A 231 26.05 1.36 -23.16
CA ASP A 231 25.42 0.10 -22.86
C ASP A 231 24.04 0.04 -23.51
N ILE A 232 23.71 -1.09 -24.12
CA ILE A 232 22.38 -1.38 -24.66
C ILE A 232 21.83 -2.58 -23.91
N THR A 233 20.70 -2.39 -23.22
CA THR A 233 19.99 -3.48 -22.56
C THR A 233 18.72 -3.81 -23.32
N VAL A 234 18.50 -5.11 -23.56
CA VAL A 234 17.26 -5.66 -24.14
C VAL A 234 16.76 -6.76 -23.24
N GLY A 235 15.50 -6.69 -22.85
CA GLY A 235 14.83 -7.68 -22.02
C GLY A 235 13.47 -8.07 -22.57
N THR A 236 13.07 -9.31 -22.32
CA THR A 236 11.72 -9.81 -22.63
C THR A 236 11.25 -10.79 -21.55
N ARG A 237 9.94 -10.80 -21.28
CA ARG A 237 9.28 -11.74 -20.37
C ARG A 237 7.94 -12.18 -20.96
N LYS A 238 7.77 -13.47 -21.14
CA LYS A 238 6.47 -14.09 -21.48
C LYS A 238 5.85 -14.62 -20.20
N THR A 239 4.69 -14.09 -19.84
CA THR A 239 3.92 -14.51 -18.64
C THR A 239 2.58 -15.10 -19.06
N GLU A 240 2.17 -16.16 -18.40
CA GLU A 240 0.84 -16.79 -18.48
C GLU A 240 0.30 -16.86 -17.05
N GLU A 241 -0.92 -16.40 -16.84
CA GLU A 241 -1.59 -16.40 -15.54
C GLU A 241 -3.00 -16.96 -15.64
N ASP A 242 -3.29 -17.93 -14.77
CA ASP A 242 -4.64 -18.44 -14.53
C ASP A 242 -5.14 -17.88 -13.20
N LYS A 243 -6.30 -17.21 -13.22
CA LYS A 243 -6.93 -16.62 -12.03
C LYS A 243 -8.27 -17.27 -11.76
N LYS A 244 -8.60 -17.43 -10.48
CA LYS A 244 -9.90 -17.88 -10.00
C LYS A 244 -10.47 -16.88 -9.01
N GLY A 245 -11.79 -16.78 -8.94
CA GLY A 245 -12.49 -15.93 -7.99
C GLY A 245 -13.81 -16.57 -7.58
N TYR A 246 -14.06 -16.59 -6.29
CA TYR A 246 -15.30 -17.03 -5.69
C TYR A 246 -15.87 -15.93 -4.81
N ALA A 247 -17.18 -15.73 -4.84
CA ALA A 247 -17.87 -14.83 -3.93
C ALA A 247 -19.21 -15.44 -3.49
N SER A 248 -19.58 -15.24 -2.24
CA SER A 248 -20.86 -15.62 -1.65
C SER A 248 -21.34 -14.50 -0.72
N TYR A 249 -22.61 -14.18 -0.78
CA TYR A 249 -23.22 -13.10 -0.01
C TYR A 249 -24.45 -13.61 0.74
N SER A 250 -24.28 -13.85 2.05
CA SER A 250 -25.32 -14.32 2.97
C SER A 250 -26.15 -15.53 2.48
N GLY A 251 -25.58 -16.34 1.57
CA GLY A 251 -26.30 -17.45 0.94
C GLY A 251 -27.38 -17.04 -0.09
N PHE A 252 -27.56 -15.75 -0.37
CA PHE A 252 -28.52 -15.28 -1.39
C PHE A 252 -28.03 -15.61 -2.81
N TRP A 253 -26.71 -15.55 -3.03
CA TRP A 253 -26.08 -15.86 -4.29
C TRP A 253 -24.63 -16.30 -4.09
N THR A 254 -24.13 -17.03 -5.08
CA THR A 254 -22.72 -17.41 -5.20
C THR A 254 -22.26 -17.21 -6.63
N VAL A 255 -20.99 -16.86 -6.81
CA VAL A 255 -20.31 -16.73 -8.10
C VAL A 255 -18.99 -17.47 -8.02
N ASP A 256 -18.67 -18.26 -9.05
CA ASP A 256 -17.40 -18.97 -9.19
C ASP A 256 -16.90 -18.76 -10.62
N GLN A 257 -15.69 -18.20 -10.77
CA GLN A 257 -15.17 -17.72 -12.04
C GLN A 257 -13.70 -18.11 -12.21
N GLN A 258 -13.30 -18.30 -13.48
CA GLN A 258 -11.92 -18.57 -13.87
C GLN A 258 -11.59 -17.81 -15.16
N ARG A 259 -10.36 -17.33 -15.25
CA ARG A 259 -9.82 -16.66 -16.43
C ARG A 259 -8.35 -17.00 -16.64
N SER A 260 -7.89 -16.85 -17.87
CA SER A 260 -6.49 -16.96 -18.23
C SER A 260 -6.06 -15.72 -19.01
N ASP A 261 -4.96 -15.14 -18.63
CA ASP A 261 -4.34 -14.00 -19.29
C ASP A 261 -2.91 -14.35 -19.71
N SER A 262 -2.42 -13.73 -20.77
CA SER A 262 -1.07 -13.96 -21.27
C SER A 262 -0.53 -12.67 -21.88
N ASN A 263 0.70 -12.32 -21.50
CA ASN A 263 1.37 -11.12 -22.00
C ASN A 263 2.84 -11.37 -22.28
N THR A 264 3.42 -10.55 -23.17
CA THR A 264 4.86 -10.48 -23.39
C THR A 264 5.31 -9.04 -23.16
N SER A 265 6.06 -8.81 -22.11
CA SER A 265 6.61 -7.52 -21.75
C SER A 265 8.07 -7.40 -22.20
N ASN A 266 8.45 -6.22 -22.65
CA ASN A 266 9.76 -5.93 -23.21
C ASN A 266 10.40 -4.71 -22.53
N THR A 267 11.71 -4.66 -22.55
CA THR A 267 12.49 -3.52 -22.04
C THR A 267 13.64 -3.24 -23.00
N PHE A 268 13.83 -1.98 -23.31
CA PHE A 268 14.98 -1.46 -24.04
C PHE A 268 15.57 -0.28 -23.27
N ILE A 269 16.90 -0.30 -23.03
CA ILE A 269 17.62 0.80 -22.37
C ILE A 269 18.87 1.11 -23.20
N LEU A 270 19.07 2.39 -23.49
CA LEU A 270 20.30 2.94 -24.01
C LEU A 270 20.90 3.83 -22.92
N ALA A 271 22.07 3.46 -22.40
CA ALA A 271 22.82 4.25 -21.44
C ALA A 271 24.14 4.70 -22.05
N HIS A 272 24.53 5.96 -21.80
CA HIS A 272 25.76 6.53 -22.33
C HIS A 272 26.51 7.36 -21.28
N GLN A 273 27.78 7.02 -21.09
CA GLN A 273 28.70 7.77 -20.24
C GLN A 273 29.17 9.04 -20.97
N LEU A 274 28.42 10.13 -20.80
CA LEU A 274 28.67 11.42 -21.46
C LEU A 274 30.03 12.02 -21.07
N THR A 275 30.33 11.98 -19.76
CA THR A 275 31.65 12.34 -19.18
C THR A 275 32.04 11.29 -18.15
N GLU A 276 33.23 11.35 -17.57
CA GLU A 276 33.63 10.46 -16.47
C GLU A 276 32.69 10.52 -15.26
N GLN A 277 31.93 11.60 -15.12
CA GLN A 277 31.09 11.90 -13.96
C GLN A 277 29.59 11.88 -14.28
N THR A 278 29.21 11.79 -15.56
CA THR A 278 27.81 11.95 -16.00
C THR A 278 27.39 10.81 -16.90
N ASN A 279 26.38 10.07 -16.49
CA ASN A 279 25.68 9.09 -17.30
C ASN A 279 24.30 9.64 -17.69
N ILE A 280 23.89 9.44 -18.94
CA ILE A 280 22.54 9.70 -19.45
C ILE A 280 21.93 8.40 -19.96
N TYR A 281 20.61 8.27 -19.88
CA TYR A 281 19.93 7.11 -20.41
C TYR A 281 18.55 7.45 -20.99
N ALA A 282 18.12 6.59 -21.90
CA ALA A 282 16.75 6.48 -22.38
C ALA A 282 16.26 5.07 -22.17
N LYS A 283 15.05 4.91 -21.62
CA LYS A 283 14.42 3.62 -21.37
C LYS A 283 13.03 3.60 -21.99
N MET A 284 12.70 2.50 -22.63
CA MET A 284 11.36 2.13 -23.06
C MET A 284 11.04 0.78 -22.46
N ALA A 285 9.88 0.68 -21.80
CA ALA A 285 9.46 -0.58 -21.19
C ALA A 285 7.94 -0.71 -21.26
N ASP A 286 7.46 -1.91 -21.45
CA ASP A 286 6.06 -2.24 -21.26
C ASP A 286 5.87 -3.18 -20.06
N GLY A 287 4.70 -3.13 -19.45
CA GLY A 287 4.31 -3.91 -18.29
C GLY A 287 2.88 -4.41 -18.39
N PHE A 288 2.54 -5.35 -17.53
CA PHE A 288 1.27 -6.04 -17.52
C PHE A 288 0.87 -6.41 -16.09
N LYS A 289 -0.44 -6.29 -15.82
CA LYS A 289 -1.09 -6.81 -14.64
C LYS A 289 -2.31 -7.61 -15.08
N ALA A 290 -2.41 -8.88 -14.66
CA ALA A 290 -3.52 -9.76 -15.04
C ALA A 290 -4.86 -9.22 -14.59
N GLY A 291 -5.91 -9.56 -15.31
CA GLY A 291 -7.28 -9.29 -14.91
C GLY A 291 -7.70 -10.12 -13.69
N GLY A 292 -8.91 -9.88 -13.20
CA GLY A 292 -9.44 -10.53 -12.01
C GLY A 292 -10.96 -10.45 -11.89
N TYR A 293 -11.46 -10.66 -10.68
CA TYR A 293 -12.87 -10.68 -10.37
C TYR A 293 -13.19 -9.77 -9.18
N ASN A 294 -14.38 -9.16 -9.22
CA ASN A 294 -14.89 -8.28 -8.18
C ASN A 294 -15.51 -9.10 -7.03
N THR A 295 -14.71 -9.91 -6.36
CA THR A 295 -15.18 -10.85 -5.33
C THR A 295 -15.76 -10.17 -4.09
N GLU A 296 -15.44 -8.90 -3.85
CA GLU A 296 -16.00 -8.08 -2.77
C GLU A 296 -17.29 -7.35 -3.15
N ALA A 297 -17.74 -7.47 -4.41
CA ALA A 297 -18.97 -6.83 -4.83
C ALA A 297 -20.17 -7.44 -4.10
N SER A 298 -21.14 -6.60 -3.74
CA SER A 298 -22.38 -7.01 -3.09
C SER A 298 -23.49 -7.41 -4.06
N ASN A 299 -23.24 -7.29 -5.36
CA ASN A 299 -24.14 -7.60 -6.46
C ASN A 299 -23.57 -8.76 -7.29
N PRO A 300 -24.33 -9.85 -7.55
CA PRO A 300 -23.83 -11.02 -8.28
C PRO A 300 -23.43 -10.73 -9.73
N VAL A 301 -24.03 -9.71 -10.36
CA VAL A 301 -23.65 -9.31 -11.72
C VAL A 301 -22.25 -8.69 -11.71
N GLN A 302 -21.98 -7.79 -10.80
CA GLN A 302 -20.66 -7.17 -10.64
C GLN A 302 -19.61 -8.20 -10.22
N ALA A 303 -19.92 -9.06 -9.26
CA ALA A 303 -19.04 -10.13 -8.83
C ALA A 303 -18.66 -11.08 -9.98
N GLY A 304 -19.60 -11.34 -10.89
CA GLY A 304 -19.40 -12.24 -12.05
C GLY A 304 -18.76 -11.58 -13.27
N GLN A 305 -18.77 -10.26 -13.38
CA GLN A 305 -18.24 -9.57 -14.58
C GLN A 305 -16.71 -9.63 -14.69
N GLY A 306 -15.99 -9.62 -13.60
CA GLY A 306 -14.54 -9.50 -13.64
C GLY A 306 -14.06 -8.19 -14.30
N TYR A 307 -12.76 -8.03 -14.37
CA TYR A 307 -12.09 -6.91 -15.05
C TYR A 307 -10.91 -7.42 -15.87
N GLY A 308 -10.57 -6.69 -16.95
CA GLY A 308 -9.51 -7.03 -17.88
C GLY A 308 -8.10 -6.81 -17.33
N PRO A 309 -7.07 -7.30 -18.05
CA PRO A 309 -5.69 -6.98 -17.73
C PRO A 309 -5.41 -5.50 -17.98
N GLU A 310 -4.52 -4.93 -17.16
CA GLU A 310 -3.95 -3.60 -17.32
C GLU A 310 -2.62 -3.69 -18.04
N LEU A 311 -2.37 -2.77 -18.96
CA LEU A 311 -1.09 -2.62 -19.67
C LEU A 311 -0.52 -1.23 -19.40
N ILE A 312 0.80 -1.15 -19.32
CA ILE A 312 1.53 0.12 -19.23
C ILE A 312 2.62 0.15 -20.29
N GLU A 313 2.72 1.26 -21.00
CA GLU A 313 3.87 1.62 -21.85
C GLU A 313 4.56 2.84 -21.22
N SER A 314 5.87 2.74 -21.01
CA SER A 314 6.65 3.75 -20.29
C SER A 314 7.86 4.18 -21.12
N VAL A 315 8.06 5.49 -21.22
CA VAL A 315 9.26 6.11 -21.76
C VAL A 315 9.89 6.98 -20.68
N GLU A 316 11.19 6.82 -20.45
CA GLU A 316 11.93 7.54 -19.42
C GLU A 316 13.27 8.04 -19.97
N PHE A 317 13.61 9.28 -19.66
CA PHE A 317 14.91 9.89 -19.92
C PHE A 317 15.53 10.33 -18.60
N GLY A 318 16.79 9.98 -18.37
CA GLY A 318 17.41 10.34 -17.12
C GLY A 318 18.88 10.71 -17.23
N LEU A 319 19.33 11.37 -16.18
CA LEU A 319 20.70 11.77 -15.95
C LEU A 319 21.11 11.35 -14.54
N LYS A 320 22.28 10.76 -14.41
CA LYS A 320 22.93 10.43 -13.13
C LYS A 320 24.34 10.97 -13.13
N GLY A 321 24.72 11.72 -12.09
CA GLY A 321 26.02 12.35 -12.06
C GLY A 321 26.59 12.63 -10.67
N ARG A 322 27.94 12.76 -10.63
CA ARG A 322 28.70 13.18 -9.46
C ARG A 322 29.60 14.33 -9.83
N TYR A 323 29.46 15.46 -9.15
CA TYR A 323 30.10 16.70 -9.49
C TYR A 323 30.88 17.26 -8.30
N MET A 324 31.70 18.31 -8.54
CA MET A 324 32.42 19.01 -7.48
C MET A 324 33.30 18.08 -6.63
N ASP A 325 34.12 17.25 -7.26
CA ASP A 325 34.97 16.26 -6.58
C ASP A 325 34.14 15.29 -5.68
N ASN A 326 33.02 14.77 -6.22
CA ASN A 326 32.03 13.91 -5.54
C ASN A 326 31.28 14.57 -4.38
N ARG A 327 31.31 15.89 -4.26
CA ARG A 327 30.56 16.63 -3.23
C ARG A 327 29.09 16.83 -3.60
N LEU A 328 28.71 16.68 -4.87
CA LEU A 328 27.34 16.76 -5.34
C LEU A 328 27.00 15.51 -6.15
N THR A 329 26.06 14.72 -5.66
CA THR A 329 25.37 13.68 -6.43
C THR A 329 24.05 14.23 -6.92
N LEU A 330 23.76 14.12 -8.22
CA LEU A 330 22.54 14.60 -8.85
C LEU A 330 21.98 13.52 -9.77
N ASN A 331 20.73 13.12 -9.53
CA ASN A 331 19.95 12.27 -10.40
C ASN A 331 18.68 13.01 -10.82
N ALA A 332 18.35 12.96 -12.08
CA ALA A 332 17.11 13.54 -12.61
C ALA A 332 16.50 12.59 -13.63
N ALA A 333 15.18 12.46 -13.61
CA ALA A 333 14.43 11.67 -14.57
C ALA A 333 13.17 12.41 -15.00
N PHE A 334 12.81 12.27 -16.26
CA PHE A 334 11.51 12.61 -16.83
C PHE A 334 10.89 11.32 -17.37
N PHE A 335 9.62 11.08 -17.08
CA PHE A 335 8.89 9.92 -17.55
C PHE A 335 7.53 10.30 -18.13
N ASP A 336 7.07 9.44 -19.05
CA ASP A 336 5.76 9.51 -19.67
C ASP A 336 5.22 8.07 -19.76
N ASN A 337 4.04 7.82 -19.18
CA ASN A 337 3.41 6.52 -19.06
C ASN A 337 2.00 6.56 -19.64
N GLU A 338 1.73 5.67 -20.58
CA GLU A 338 0.39 5.38 -21.09
C GLU A 338 -0.15 4.10 -20.42
N HIS A 339 -1.28 4.23 -19.69
CA HIS A 339 -1.99 3.11 -19.09
C HIS A 339 -3.22 2.75 -19.93
N LYS A 340 -3.26 1.53 -20.45
CA LYS A 340 -4.41 0.96 -21.14
C LYS A 340 -5.13 0.01 -20.19
N ASP A 341 -6.45 0.16 -20.10
CA ASP A 341 -7.28 -0.68 -19.22
C ASP A 341 -6.82 -0.68 -17.75
N MET A 342 -6.32 0.44 -17.24
CA MET A 342 -5.89 0.63 -15.85
C MET A 342 -6.98 0.15 -14.88
N GLN A 343 -6.62 -0.72 -13.95
CA GLN A 343 -7.52 -1.29 -12.95
C GLN A 343 -7.74 -0.31 -11.80
N VAL A 344 -8.87 0.36 -11.78
CA VAL A 344 -9.24 1.36 -10.79
C VAL A 344 -10.29 0.79 -9.86
N ALA A 345 -9.96 0.69 -8.56
CA ALA A 345 -10.90 0.28 -7.53
C ALA A 345 -11.85 1.43 -7.20
N TYR A 346 -13.15 1.18 -7.31
CA TYR A 346 -14.20 2.14 -7.10
C TYR A 346 -15.13 1.70 -5.98
N PHE A 347 -15.27 2.53 -4.96
CA PHE A 347 -16.17 2.26 -3.84
C PHE A 347 -17.59 2.72 -4.20
N THR A 348 -18.55 1.79 -4.26
CA THR A 348 -19.90 2.09 -4.74
C THR A 348 -20.77 2.75 -3.69
N ALA A 349 -21.65 3.67 -4.14
CA ALA A 349 -22.56 4.39 -3.25
C ALA A 349 -23.77 3.57 -2.79
N GLU A 350 -24.13 2.53 -3.53
CA GLU A 350 -25.37 1.79 -3.29
C GLU A 350 -25.28 0.85 -2.09
N GLN A 351 -24.06 0.34 -1.82
CA GLN A 351 -23.83 -0.62 -0.75
C GLN A 351 -22.47 -0.33 -0.11
N ALA A 352 -22.48 0.20 1.06
CA ALA A 352 -21.37 0.91 1.67
C ALA A 352 -20.05 0.17 1.79
N ALA A 353 -20.03 -1.13 1.85
CA ALA A 353 -18.80 -1.91 2.03
C ALA A 353 -18.41 -2.72 0.79
N ALA A 354 -18.87 -2.33 -0.38
CA ALA A 354 -18.57 -3.01 -1.63
C ALA A 354 -17.64 -2.17 -2.52
N SER A 355 -16.68 -2.81 -3.13
CA SER A 355 -15.86 -2.21 -4.16
C SER A 355 -15.95 -2.99 -5.47
N VAL A 356 -15.81 -2.27 -6.58
CA VAL A 356 -15.68 -2.85 -7.90
C VAL A 356 -14.44 -2.28 -8.58
N VAL A 357 -13.74 -3.10 -9.32
CA VAL A 357 -12.64 -2.67 -10.18
C VAL A 357 -13.18 -2.43 -11.59
N LEU A 358 -12.86 -1.27 -12.13
CA LEU A 358 -13.20 -0.86 -13.50
C LEU A 358 -11.91 -0.66 -14.29
N ASN A 359 -11.92 -1.03 -15.57
CA ASN A 359 -10.81 -0.73 -16.48
C ASN A 359 -10.98 0.66 -17.08
N ASN A 360 -10.03 1.55 -16.84
CA ASN A 360 -9.96 2.89 -17.38
C ASN A 360 -8.62 3.08 -18.09
N SER A 361 -8.51 4.06 -19.00
CA SER A 361 -7.21 4.41 -19.58
C SER A 361 -6.74 5.75 -19.03
N ALA A 362 -5.43 5.93 -18.92
CA ALA A 362 -4.85 7.12 -18.30
C ALA A 362 -3.45 7.40 -18.82
N ASP A 363 -3.10 8.68 -18.86
CA ASP A 363 -1.74 9.17 -19.10
C ASP A 363 -1.17 9.75 -17.80
N GLN A 364 0.09 9.46 -17.54
CA GLN A 364 0.82 10.00 -16.41
C GLN A 364 2.21 10.45 -16.85
N SER A 365 2.55 11.71 -16.64
CA SER A 365 3.89 12.22 -16.88
C SER A 365 4.46 12.91 -15.65
N GLY A 366 5.78 12.93 -15.53
CA GLY A 366 6.38 13.50 -14.36
C GLY A 366 7.88 13.74 -14.46
N PHE A 367 8.37 14.43 -13.43
CA PHE A 367 9.78 14.73 -13.26
C PHE A 367 10.22 14.38 -11.84
N GLU A 368 11.37 13.76 -11.73
CA GLU A 368 12.01 13.42 -10.45
C GLU A 368 13.41 14.01 -10.37
N LEU A 369 13.76 14.54 -9.21
CA LEU A 369 15.07 15.07 -8.89
C LEU A 369 15.53 14.57 -7.54
N GLU A 370 16.73 14.00 -7.49
CA GLU A 370 17.43 13.65 -6.27
C GLU A 370 18.79 14.37 -6.22
N ALA A 371 19.07 15.07 -5.14
CA ALA A 371 20.34 15.75 -4.94
C ALA A 371 20.87 15.51 -3.53
N VAL A 372 22.15 15.14 -3.43
CA VAL A 372 22.90 15.07 -2.17
C VAL A 372 24.13 15.94 -2.31
N ALA A 373 24.22 16.98 -1.48
CA ALA A 373 25.32 17.95 -1.51
C ALA A 373 26.08 18.00 -0.17
N LEU A 374 27.38 17.76 -0.22
CA LEU A 374 28.29 18.05 0.89
C LEU A 374 28.66 19.54 0.87
N LEU A 375 27.89 20.38 1.59
CA LEU A 375 28.09 21.83 1.66
C LEU A 375 29.40 22.18 2.38
N SER A 376 29.81 21.33 3.32
CA SER A 376 31.13 21.30 3.93
C SER A 376 31.49 19.86 4.31
N ASP A 377 32.69 19.61 4.83
CA ASP A 377 33.09 18.24 5.25
C ASP A 377 32.23 17.66 6.38
N THR A 378 31.44 18.52 7.01
CA THR A 378 30.59 18.17 8.14
C THR A 378 29.11 18.59 7.96
N LEU A 379 28.73 19.13 6.80
CA LEU A 379 27.36 19.58 6.53
C LEU A 379 26.87 19.00 5.21
N GLN A 380 25.82 18.17 5.28
CA GLN A 380 25.16 17.58 4.12
C GLN A 380 23.75 18.13 3.97
N PHE A 381 23.37 18.40 2.73
CA PHE A 381 22.01 18.71 2.32
C PHE A 381 21.52 17.64 1.35
N THR A 382 20.31 17.16 1.56
CA THR A 382 19.61 16.23 0.65
C THR A 382 18.31 16.87 0.20
N LEU A 383 17.99 16.76 -1.10
CA LEU A 383 16.75 17.22 -1.69
C LEU A 383 16.21 16.11 -2.61
N ASN A 384 14.95 15.69 -2.40
CA ASN A 384 14.20 14.90 -3.33
C ASN A 384 12.95 15.69 -3.72
N TYR A 385 12.68 15.77 -5.01
CA TYR A 385 11.51 16.43 -5.57
C TYR A 385 10.87 15.54 -6.62
N GLY A 386 9.56 15.37 -6.56
CA GLY A 386 8.74 14.71 -7.57
C GLY A 386 7.59 15.61 -7.99
N SER A 387 7.33 15.66 -9.28
CA SER A 387 6.08 16.20 -9.84
C SER A 387 5.39 15.14 -10.69
N LEU A 388 4.08 15.09 -10.63
CA LEU A 388 3.23 14.15 -11.34
C LEU A 388 2.02 14.89 -11.91
N ASP A 389 1.79 14.71 -13.22
CA ASP A 389 0.55 15.06 -13.88
C ASP A 389 -0.15 13.77 -14.30
N SER A 390 -1.44 13.64 -14.01
CA SER A 390 -2.22 12.42 -14.23
C SER A 390 -3.60 12.77 -14.78
N GLU A 391 -3.96 12.15 -15.90
CA GLU A 391 -5.24 12.36 -16.56
C GLU A 391 -5.85 11.03 -17.02
N TYR A 392 -7.14 10.80 -16.75
CA TYR A 392 -7.88 9.72 -17.40
C TYR A 392 -8.19 10.09 -18.85
N THR A 393 -7.74 9.27 -19.78
CA THR A 393 -8.01 9.44 -21.22
C THR A 393 -9.30 8.74 -21.64
N GLU A 394 -9.63 7.62 -20.98
CA GLU A 394 -10.91 6.92 -21.11
C GLU A 394 -11.41 6.48 -19.75
N SER A 395 -12.66 6.80 -19.42
CA SER A 395 -13.29 6.42 -18.15
C SER A 395 -14.57 5.65 -18.38
N VAL A 396 -14.68 4.50 -17.73
CA VAL A 396 -15.89 3.67 -17.73
C VAL A 396 -16.88 4.24 -16.71
N LEU A 397 -18.16 4.25 -17.07
CA LEU A 397 -19.22 4.68 -16.17
C LEU A 397 -19.30 3.72 -14.97
N ALA A 398 -19.13 4.25 -13.78
CA ALA A 398 -19.28 3.48 -12.54
C ALA A 398 -20.76 3.15 -12.26
N PRO A 399 -21.07 2.15 -11.42
CA PRO A 399 -22.45 1.71 -11.14
C PRO A 399 -23.38 2.82 -10.64
N ASP A 400 -22.87 3.87 -10.01
CA ASP A 400 -23.62 5.01 -9.53
C ASP A 400 -23.86 6.11 -10.58
N GLY A 401 -23.42 5.89 -11.81
CA GLY A 401 -23.67 6.79 -12.94
C GLY A 401 -22.64 7.90 -13.13
N PHE A 402 -21.52 7.89 -12.42
CA PHE A 402 -20.41 8.81 -12.60
C PHE A 402 -19.19 8.09 -13.22
N SER A 403 -18.40 8.80 -14.01
CA SER A 403 -17.11 8.30 -14.49
C SER A 403 -15.99 8.84 -13.61
N PRO A 404 -15.02 8.02 -13.17
CA PRO A 404 -13.84 8.49 -12.45
C PRO A 404 -13.09 9.56 -13.25
N ASP A 405 -12.71 10.65 -12.59
CA ASP A 405 -11.86 11.70 -13.18
C ASP A 405 -10.80 12.26 -12.20
N LEU A 406 -10.78 11.75 -10.97
CA LEU A 406 -9.80 12.08 -9.94
C LEU A 406 -8.90 10.88 -9.67
N PHE A 407 -7.58 11.09 -9.72
CA PHE A 407 -6.61 10.07 -9.35
C PHE A 407 -6.49 9.97 -7.82
N PRO A 408 -6.62 8.74 -7.24
CA PRO A 408 -6.40 8.55 -5.82
C PRO A 408 -4.90 8.58 -5.48
N TYR A 409 -4.55 9.23 -4.38
CA TYR A 409 -3.19 9.29 -3.83
C TYR A 409 -2.11 9.74 -4.82
N ALA A 410 -2.46 10.61 -5.77
CA ALA A 410 -1.57 11.16 -6.80
C ALA A 410 -1.39 12.67 -6.63
N PRO A 411 -0.62 13.14 -5.63
CA PRO A 411 -0.36 14.56 -5.46
C PRO A 411 0.51 15.10 -6.61
N GLU A 412 0.19 16.30 -7.10
CA GLU A 412 0.96 16.95 -8.18
C GLU A 412 2.42 17.23 -7.80
N SER A 413 2.75 17.29 -6.52
CA SER A 413 4.13 17.49 -6.08
C SER A 413 4.42 16.90 -4.71
N MET A 414 5.64 16.38 -4.57
CA MET A 414 6.23 15.94 -3.31
C MET A 414 7.64 16.49 -3.16
N ILE A 415 7.98 16.92 -1.95
CA ILE A 415 9.32 17.44 -1.60
C ILE A 415 9.79 16.79 -0.32
N PHE A 416 11.02 16.32 -0.32
CA PHE A 416 11.74 15.97 0.90
C PHE A 416 13.07 16.73 0.93
N ALA A 417 13.34 17.44 2.01
CA ALA A 417 14.62 18.12 2.24
C ALA A 417 15.19 17.70 3.60
N SER A 418 16.48 17.43 3.66
CA SER A 418 17.18 17.07 4.88
C SER A 418 18.48 17.87 5.03
N LEU A 419 18.72 18.37 6.22
CA LEU A 419 19.97 19.01 6.60
C LEU A 419 20.60 18.24 7.75
N GLU A 420 21.79 17.69 7.51
CA GLU A 420 22.54 16.93 8.50
C GLU A 420 23.88 17.62 8.79
N LYS A 421 24.16 17.85 10.08
CA LYS A 421 25.44 18.44 10.55
C LYS A 421 26.12 17.51 11.53
N ASP A 422 27.36 17.16 11.22
CA ASP A 422 28.26 16.42 12.08
C ASP A 422 29.13 17.41 12.91
N PHE A 423 29.16 17.20 14.23
CA PHE A 423 29.95 17.96 15.20
C PHE A 423 31.05 17.10 15.87
N GLY A 424 31.30 15.89 15.32
CA GLY A 424 32.24 14.92 15.84
C GLY A 424 31.55 13.94 16.81
N ASN A 425 31.34 14.33 18.06
CA ASN A 425 30.71 13.44 19.05
C ASN A 425 29.19 13.39 18.98
N TYR A 426 28.58 14.25 18.19
CA TYR A 426 27.13 14.23 17.96
C TYR A 426 26.79 14.72 16.55
N ARG A 427 25.66 14.25 16.04
CA ARG A 427 25.14 14.59 14.72
C ARG A 427 23.71 15.06 14.87
N MET A 428 23.37 16.18 14.24
CA MET A 428 22.03 16.72 14.18
C MET A 428 21.48 16.56 12.77
N ARG A 429 20.21 16.18 12.68
CA ARG A 429 19.49 16.09 11.41
C ARG A 429 18.10 16.71 11.55
N LEU A 430 17.75 17.54 10.56
CA LEU A 430 16.44 18.13 10.39
C LEU A 430 15.88 17.65 9.04
N ASP A 431 14.76 16.96 9.08
CA ASP A 431 14.04 16.47 7.90
C ASP A 431 12.76 17.28 7.72
N HIS A 432 12.46 17.65 6.49
CA HIS A 432 11.21 18.32 6.13
C HIS A 432 10.61 17.65 4.90
N SER A 433 9.38 17.15 5.02
CA SER A 433 8.61 16.56 3.93
C SER A 433 7.35 17.37 3.67
N ARG A 434 7.05 17.60 2.38
CA ARG A 434 5.79 18.20 1.95
C ARG A 434 5.16 17.32 0.90
N ILE A 435 3.87 17.05 1.07
CA ILE A 435 3.03 16.32 0.11
C ILE A 435 1.92 17.27 -0.31
N GLY A 436 1.69 17.41 -1.63
CA GLY A 436 0.62 18.20 -2.22
C GLY A 436 -0.77 17.68 -1.84
N GLU A 437 -1.77 18.50 -2.06
CA GLU A 437 -3.16 18.05 -1.95
C GLU A 437 -3.47 16.97 -2.99
N HIS A 438 -4.38 16.07 -2.66
CA HIS A 438 -4.78 14.96 -3.53
C HIS A 438 -6.14 14.41 -3.11
N ASN A 439 -6.69 13.49 -3.89
CA ASN A 439 -7.91 12.79 -3.52
C ASN A 439 -7.59 11.38 -3.01
N ALA A 440 -8.38 10.88 -2.07
CA ALA A 440 -8.23 9.52 -1.56
C ALA A 440 -8.96 8.48 -2.43
N PHE A 441 -9.91 8.90 -3.28
CA PHE A 441 -10.73 8.01 -4.10
C PHE A 441 -10.88 8.52 -5.54
N PRO A 442 -11.08 7.62 -6.52
CA PRO A 442 -11.18 7.95 -7.95
C PRO A 442 -12.60 8.40 -8.31
N TYR A 443 -13.19 9.32 -7.55
CA TYR A 443 -14.52 9.83 -7.87
C TYR A 443 -14.49 10.84 -9.01
N SER A 444 -15.65 11.11 -9.61
CA SER A 444 -15.83 12.24 -10.49
C SER A 444 -15.89 13.54 -9.69
N ARG A 445 -15.37 14.64 -10.25
CA ARG A 445 -15.57 16.00 -9.69
C ARG A 445 -17.05 16.40 -9.60
N LEU A 446 -17.91 15.71 -10.37
CA LEU A 446 -19.36 15.90 -10.32
C LEU A 446 -20.04 15.08 -9.22
N ASP A 447 -19.34 14.12 -8.64
CA ASP A 447 -19.84 13.34 -7.51
C ASP A 447 -19.70 14.14 -6.21
N PRO A 448 -20.77 14.32 -5.43
CA PRO A 448 -20.70 15.04 -4.15
C PRO A 448 -19.66 14.47 -3.17
N ARG A 449 -19.34 13.17 -3.28
CA ARG A 449 -18.32 12.51 -2.44
C ARG A 449 -16.90 13.00 -2.73
N SER A 450 -16.65 13.55 -3.92
CA SER A 450 -15.31 14.05 -4.28
C SER A 450 -14.80 15.13 -3.32
N ALA A 451 -15.69 16.01 -2.88
CA ALA A 451 -15.36 17.04 -1.89
C ALA A 451 -15.08 16.45 -0.50
N LEU A 452 -15.66 15.28 -0.17
CA LEU A 452 -15.48 14.60 1.11
C LEU A 452 -14.20 13.76 1.14
N THR A 453 -13.58 13.49 0.00
CA THR A 453 -12.37 12.64 -0.13
C THR A 453 -11.13 13.42 -0.53
N HIS A 454 -11.20 14.74 -0.46
CA HIS A 454 -10.07 15.61 -0.67
C HIS A 454 -9.14 15.61 0.54
N VAL A 455 -7.87 15.30 0.33
CA VAL A 455 -6.81 15.31 1.34
C VAL A 455 -5.98 16.58 1.16
N GLU A 456 -6.02 17.43 2.17
CA GLU A 456 -5.26 18.68 2.20
C GLU A 456 -3.74 18.42 2.15
N LYS A 457 -3.01 19.37 1.56
CA LYS A 457 -1.55 19.37 1.59
C LYS A 457 -1.03 19.34 3.02
N ARG A 458 0.09 18.65 3.24
CA ARG A 458 0.75 18.57 4.55
C ARG A 458 2.24 18.83 4.47
N ALA A 459 2.81 19.33 5.58
CA ALA A 459 4.24 19.55 5.71
C ALA A 459 4.71 19.09 7.10
N ILE A 460 5.52 18.04 7.14
CA ILE A 460 6.00 17.43 8.38
C ILE A 460 7.48 17.72 8.56
N THR A 461 7.87 18.14 9.76
CA THR A 461 9.26 18.38 10.13
C THR A 461 9.66 17.47 11.28
N ASP A 462 10.76 16.74 11.10
CA ASP A 462 11.33 15.84 12.10
C ASP A 462 12.73 16.31 12.50
N PHE A 463 13.09 16.10 13.76
CA PHE A 463 14.42 16.40 14.29
C PHE A 463 15.03 15.15 14.91
N ARG A 464 16.35 14.95 14.70
CA ARG A 464 17.13 13.88 15.34
C ARG A 464 18.47 14.41 15.85
N LEU A 465 18.85 13.93 17.03
CA LEU A 465 20.17 14.14 17.62
C LEU A 465 20.77 12.77 17.95
N LEU A 466 21.77 12.37 17.18
CA LEU A 466 22.59 11.18 17.46
C LEU A 466 23.82 11.59 18.27
N MET A 467 24.10 10.87 19.34
CA MET A 467 25.27 11.04 20.20
C MET A 467 25.97 9.70 20.38
N SER A 468 27.28 9.67 20.22
CA SER A 468 28.13 8.50 20.48
C SER A 468 29.11 8.82 21.62
N PRO A 469 28.63 8.77 22.89
CA PRO A 469 29.46 9.14 24.04
C PRO A 469 30.60 8.16 24.32
N MET A 470 30.49 6.92 23.81
CA MET A 470 31.49 5.86 23.88
C MET A 470 31.48 5.06 22.57
N ASP A 471 32.59 4.36 22.26
CA ASP A 471 32.74 3.58 21.02
C ASP A 471 31.69 2.46 20.85
N ASN A 472 31.06 2.04 21.94
CA ASN A 472 30.08 0.96 21.98
C ASN A 472 28.67 1.41 22.39
N LEU A 473 28.40 2.73 22.49
CA LEU A 473 27.11 3.28 22.90
C LEU A 473 26.68 4.41 21.98
N ASP A 474 25.55 4.20 21.30
CA ASP A 474 24.85 5.23 20.56
C ASP A 474 23.52 5.56 21.23
N LEU A 475 23.24 6.86 21.35
CA LEU A 475 21.99 7.41 21.86
C LEU A 475 21.40 8.29 20.76
N THR A 476 20.16 7.99 20.35
CA THR A 476 19.42 8.82 19.40
C THR A 476 18.20 9.41 20.08
N PHE A 477 18.18 10.72 20.25
CA PHE A 477 17.00 11.48 20.64
C PHE A 477 16.28 11.97 19.38
N TRP A 478 14.97 11.82 19.33
CA TRP A 478 14.19 12.23 18.16
C TRP A 478 12.86 12.89 18.53
N ILE A 479 12.43 13.80 17.66
CA ILE A 479 11.10 14.42 17.67
C ILE A 479 10.54 14.26 16.26
N LYS A 480 9.45 13.49 16.12
CA LYS A 480 8.68 13.42 14.90
C LYS A 480 7.53 14.41 14.93
N ASN A 481 7.17 14.97 13.78
CA ASN A 481 6.16 16.01 13.64
C ASN A 481 6.41 17.17 14.63
N LEU A 482 7.56 17.82 14.51
CA LEU A 482 8.04 18.87 15.43
C LEU A 482 7.02 20.01 15.59
N THR A 483 6.30 20.37 14.54
CA THR A 483 5.30 21.44 14.50
C THR A 483 3.93 21.02 15.01
N ASP A 484 3.73 19.74 15.31
CA ASP A 484 2.45 19.13 15.70
C ASP A 484 1.33 19.35 14.67
N GLU A 485 1.67 19.19 13.39
CA GLU A 485 0.75 19.28 12.27
C GLU A 485 -0.35 18.23 12.41
N SER A 486 -1.61 18.64 12.26
CA SER A 486 -2.75 17.75 12.20
C SER A 486 -3.09 17.47 10.73
N TYR A 487 -3.05 16.21 10.31
CA TYR A 487 -3.26 15.85 8.92
C TYR A 487 -3.91 14.48 8.80
N VAL A 488 -4.73 14.32 7.76
CA VAL A 488 -5.35 13.05 7.39
C VAL A 488 -4.37 12.25 6.53
N VAL A 489 -4.24 10.95 6.81
CA VAL A 489 -3.41 10.01 6.03
C VAL A 489 -4.25 9.11 5.15
N ASN A 490 -5.46 8.79 5.58
CA ASN A 490 -6.42 7.97 4.86
C ASN A 490 -7.83 8.36 5.27
N MET A 491 -8.81 8.06 4.42
CA MET A 491 -10.22 8.24 4.72
C MET A 491 -11.06 7.15 4.05
N ILE A 492 -12.22 6.86 4.60
CA ILE A 492 -13.19 5.93 4.01
C ILE A 492 -14.51 6.68 3.85
N PRO A 493 -14.95 6.98 2.62
CA PRO A 493 -16.23 7.61 2.36
C PRO A 493 -17.33 6.56 2.24
N PHE A 494 -18.39 6.73 2.97
CA PHE A 494 -19.58 5.90 2.82
C PHE A 494 -20.61 6.58 1.92
N GLY A 495 -21.38 5.78 1.19
CA GLY A 495 -22.40 6.27 0.28
C GLY A 495 -23.64 6.82 0.97
N PRO A 496 -24.64 7.32 0.17
CA PRO A 496 -25.87 7.91 0.69
C PRO A 496 -26.66 6.99 1.63
N GLY A 497 -26.59 5.68 1.47
CA GLY A 497 -27.24 4.72 2.37
C GLY A 497 -26.72 4.74 3.80
N PHE A 498 -25.52 5.29 4.02
CA PHE A 498 -24.87 5.49 5.32
C PHE A 498 -24.66 6.99 5.62
N GLY A 499 -25.50 7.85 5.07
CA GLY A 499 -25.50 9.28 5.37
C GLY A 499 -24.30 10.06 4.85
N GLN A 500 -23.59 9.54 3.84
CA GLN A 500 -22.37 10.16 3.30
C GLN A 500 -21.33 10.46 4.38
N LEU A 501 -21.24 9.59 5.40
CA LEU A 501 -20.23 9.75 6.44
C LEU A 501 -18.82 9.49 5.88
N THR A 502 -17.83 10.16 6.43
CA THR A 502 -16.41 9.83 6.22
C THR A 502 -15.78 9.41 7.54
N LEU A 503 -14.91 8.42 7.45
CA LEU A 503 -13.99 8.06 8.51
C LEU A 503 -12.61 8.59 8.15
N ASP A 504 -12.07 9.44 9.02
CA ASP A 504 -10.76 10.04 8.82
C ASP A 504 -9.74 9.37 9.73
N PHE A 505 -8.61 8.96 9.13
CA PHE A 505 -7.46 8.43 9.84
C PHE A 505 -6.37 9.50 9.87
N TYR A 506 -6.10 10.01 11.06
CA TYR A 506 -5.11 11.07 11.25
C TYR A 506 -3.71 10.50 11.41
N GLY A 507 -2.72 11.23 10.90
CA GLY A 507 -1.32 10.97 11.18
C GLY A 507 -0.94 11.23 12.63
N HIS A 508 0.17 10.63 13.08
CA HIS A 508 0.62 10.74 14.46
C HIS A 508 0.86 12.20 14.88
N PRO A 509 0.51 12.56 16.12
CA PRO A 509 0.87 13.85 16.71
C PRO A 509 2.38 13.98 16.84
N ARG A 510 2.84 15.13 17.30
CA ARG A 510 4.23 15.26 17.74
C ARG A 510 4.57 14.17 18.75
N THR A 511 5.53 13.34 18.40
CA THR A 511 6.04 12.28 19.26
C THR A 511 7.51 12.54 19.57
N ILE A 512 7.90 12.22 20.80
CA ILE A 512 9.28 12.39 21.29
C ILE A 512 9.75 11.04 21.81
N GLY A 513 10.96 10.65 21.42
CA GLY A 513 11.52 9.38 21.86
C GLY A 513 13.04 9.39 21.91
N MET A 514 13.55 8.30 22.46
CA MET A 514 14.99 8.06 22.55
C MET A 514 15.26 6.58 22.29
N ASP A 515 16.23 6.32 21.42
CA ASP A 515 16.76 4.99 21.17
C ASP A 515 18.14 4.86 21.80
N LEU A 516 18.42 3.72 22.38
CA LEU A 516 19.73 3.36 22.93
C LEU A 516 20.21 2.08 22.23
N TYR A 517 21.37 2.18 21.61
CA TYR A 517 22.06 1.03 21.03
C TYR A 517 23.39 0.80 21.76
N TYR A 518 23.55 -0.39 22.32
CA TYR A 518 24.79 -0.78 23.03
C TYR A 518 25.36 -2.06 22.40
N LYS A 519 26.64 -2.01 22.04
CA LYS A 519 27.37 -3.15 21.49
C LYS A 519 28.23 -3.77 22.58
N PHE A 520 27.96 -5.05 22.88
CA PHE A 520 28.68 -5.85 23.89
C PHE A 520 30.04 -6.34 23.39
#